data_7ef158e4084554e759b22d52173a6bd2
#
_entry.id   7ef158e4084554e759b22d52173a6bd2
#
_cell.length_a   1.000
_cell.length_b   1.000
_cell.length_c   1.000
_cell.angle_alpha   90.00
_cell.angle_beta   90.00
_cell.angle_gamma   90.00
#
_symmetry.space_group_name_H-M   'P 1'
#
loop_
_entity.id
_entity.type
_entity.pdbx_description
1 polymer ?
#
loop_
_entity_poly.entity_id
_entity_poly.type
_entity_poly.pdbx_seq_one_letter_code
_entity_poly.pdbx_strand_id
1 'polypeptide(L)'
;ETAEAASVTTNLVTQSKVNAVVGPATSGATAAAVPNATKAGVPLISPSATQDGLTKNQEYLFIGTFQDSFQGKIISKYVTETLKAKKVVLYTDNSSGYAKGVAKAFRNAYKGEIVADEKFVAGDTDFQAALTKMKGKDFDAIIVPGYYTEAGKIVNQARGMGIDKPIIGGDGFN
;
A
#
# COMPACT_ATOMS: atom_id res chain seq x y z
N GLU A 1 -8.43 9.03 9.30
CA GLU A 1 -9.01 7.82 8.66
C GLU A 1 -9.01 6.59 9.59
N THR A 2 -7.87 6.16 10.17
CA THR A 2 -7.85 4.97 11.06
C THR A 2 -8.65 5.14 12.34
N ALA A 3 -8.53 6.27 13.01
CA ALA A 3 -9.32 6.58 14.20
C ALA A 3 -10.81 6.68 13.88
N GLU A 4 -11.14 7.25 12.75
CA GLU A 4 -12.52 7.35 12.25
C GLU A 4 -13.10 5.97 11.95
N ALA A 5 -12.35 5.08 11.31
CA ALA A 5 -12.79 3.71 11.04
C ALA A 5 -13.10 2.94 12.33
N ALA A 6 -12.28 3.08 13.36
CA ALA A 6 -12.52 2.50 14.68
C ALA A 6 -13.81 3.07 15.33
N SER A 7 -14.01 4.38 15.26
CA SER A 7 -15.18 5.07 15.82
C SER A 7 -16.47 4.67 15.10
N VAL A 8 -16.47 4.68 13.76
CA VAL A 8 -17.62 4.27 12.95
C VAL A 8 -17.98 2.81 13.21
N THR A 9 -16.98 1.92 13.28
CA THR A 9 -17.22 0.51 13.59
C THR A 9 -17.84 0.35 14.98
N THR A 10 -17.34 1.06 15.98
CA THR A 10 -17.94 1.08 17.33
C THR A 10 -19.41 1.48 17.26
N ASN A 11 -19.71 2.54 16.53
CA ASN A 11 -21.10 3.04 16.39
C ASN A 11 -22.01 2.00 15.71
N LEU A 12 -21.53 1.38 14.62
CA LEU A 12 -22.28 0.36 13.92
C LEU A 12 -22.62 -0.84 14.81
N VAL A 13 -21.66 -1.34 15.57
CA VAL A 13 -21.87 -2.55 16.41
C VAL A 13 -22.60 -2.27 17.72
N THR A 14 -22.50 -1.06 18.29
CA THR A 14 -23.11 -0.75 19.60
C THR A 14 -24.44 0.00 19.49
N GLN A 15 -24.54 0.97 18.58
CA GLN A 15 -25.75 1.80 18.42
C GLN A 15 -26.68 1.23 17.36
N SER A 16 -26.14 0.96 16.17
CA SER A 16 -26.94 0.41 15.05
C SER A 16 -27.19 -1.09 15.16
N LYS A 17 -26.44 -1.79 16.02
CA LYS A 17 -26.56 -3.22 16.31
C LYS A 17 -26.59 -4.08 15.05
N VAL A 18 -25.68 -3.80 14.11
CA VAL A 18 -25.57 -4.54 12.85
C VAL A 18 -25.09 -5.98 13.10
N ASN A 19 -25.52 -6.91 12.23
CA ASN A 19 -25.14 -8.32 12.30
C ASN A 19 -23.81 -8.62 11.59
N ALA A 20 -23.34 -7.74 10.72
CA ALA A 20 -22.08 -7.83 10.02
C ALA A 20 -21.63 -6.44 9.55
N VAL A 21 -20.32 -6.27 9.35
CA VAL A 21 -19.73 -5.05 8.77
C VAL A 21 -19.01 -5.43 7.47
N VAL A 22 -19.35 -4.76 6.37
CA VAL A 22 -18.62 -4.86 5.09
C VAL A 22 -17.75 -3.61 4.96
N GLY A 23 -16.43 -3.78 4.93
CA GLY A 23 -15.43 -2.74 5.04
C GLY A 23 -14.58 -2.90 6.30
N PRO A 24 -13.66 -1.97 6.61
CA PRO A 24 -13.16 -0.89 5.76
C PRO A 24 -12.37 -1.39 4.53
N ALA A 25 -12.06 -0.46 3.62
CA ALA A 25 -11.35 -0.77 2.38
C ALA A 25 -9.83 -0.93 2.58
N THR A 26 -9.19 -0.02 3.33
CA THR A 26 -7.74 -0.03 3.48
C THR A 26 -7.27 -0.92 4.63
N SER A 27 -6.04 -1.42 4.52
CA SER A 27 -5.44 -2.29 5.54
C SER A 27 -5.33 -1.62 6.91
N GLY A 28 -4.90 -0.36 6.95
CA GLY A 28 -4.80 0.41 8.20
C GLY A 28 -6.16 0.64 8.88
N ALA A 29 -7.18 1.02 8.11
CA ALA A 29 -8.53 1.21 8.61
C ALA A 29 -9.14 -0.12 9.11
N THR A 30 -8.91 -1.22 8.38
CA THR A 30 -9.34 -2.57 8.78
C THR A 30 -8.71 -2.99 10.09
N ALA A 31 -7.40 -2.83 10.23
CA ALA A 31 -6.68 -3.14 11.48
C ALA A 31 -7.24 -2.35 12.68
N ALA A 32 -7.62 -1.09 12.48
CA ALA A 32 -8.20 -0.25 13.54
C ALA A 32 -9.66 -0.62 13.88
N ALA A 33 -10.42 -1.12 12.91
CA ALA A 33 -11.83 -1.48 13.09
C ALA A 33 -12.02 -2.85 13.78
N VAL A 34 -11.17 -3.81 13.47
CA VAL A 34 -11.30 -5.22 13.89
C VAL A 34 -11.46 -5.41 15.40
N PRO A 35 -10.70 -4.75 16.30
CA PRO A 35 -10.85 -4.95 17.74
C PRO A 35 -12.26 -4.65 18.25
N ASN A 36 -12.92 -3.63 17.68
CA ASN A 36 -14.27 -3.22 18.08
C ASN A 36 -15.32 -4.22 17.57
N ALA A 37 -15.20 -4.70 16.34
CA ALA A 37 -16.07 -5.72 15.78
C ALA A 37 -15.93 -7.05 16.55
N THR A 38 -14.68 -7.49 16.80
CA THR A 38 -14.39 -8.72 17.57
C THR A 38 -14.96 -8.66 18.98
N LYS A 39 -14.77 -7.54 19.69
CA LYS A 39 -15.34 -7.35 21.05
C LYS A 39 -16.86 -7.46 21.07
N ALA A 40 -17.50 -7.04 19.99
CA ALA A 40 -18.97 -7.12 19.85
C ALA A 40 -19.46 -8.48 19.30
N GLY A 41 -18.56 -9.39 18.91
CA GLY A 41 -18.93 -10.66 18.27
C GLY A 41 -19.54 -10.48 16.88
N VAL A 42 -19.20 -9.40 16.17
CA VAL A 42 -19.75 -9.05 14.86
C VAL A 42 -18.71 -9.31 13.77
N PRO A 43 -19.00 -10.15 12.76
CA PRO A 43 -18.09 -10.40 11.66
C PRO A 43 -17.84 -9.14 10.83
N LEU A 44 -16.56 -8.91 10.47
CA LEU A 44 -16.10 -7.84 9.63
C LEU A 44 -15.45 -8.43 8.38
N ILE A 45 -15.91 -8.00 7.21
CA ILE A 45 -15.39 -8.47 5.92
C ILE A 45 -14.78 -7.29 5.18
N SER A 46 -13.46 -7.24 5.05
CA SER A 46 -12.81 -6.24 4.21
C SER A 46 -12.73 -6.73 2.76
N PRO A 47 -13.26 -5.95 1.80
CA PRO A 47 -13.25 -6.33 0.39
C PRO A 47 -11.86 -6.13 -0.27
N SER A 48 -11.01 -5.29 0.29
CA SER A 48 -9.80 -4.81 -0.40
C SER A 48 -8.57 -4.60 0.48
N ALA A 49 -8.62 -4.89 1.78
CA ALA A 49 -7.42 -4.84 2.62
C ALA A 49 -6.49 -6.01 2.27
N THR A 50 -5.26 -5.70 1.88
CA THR A 50 -4.31 -6.69 1.32
C THR A 50 -3.12 -7.00 2.22
N GLN A 51 -2.95 -6.29 3.34
CA GLN A 51 -1.81 -6.48 4.23
C GLN A 51 -1.76 -7.91 4.79
N ASP A 52 -0.59 -8.55 4.63
CA ASP A 52 -0.36 -9.90 5.17
C ASP A 52 -0.55 -9.93 6.68
N GLY A 53 -1.18 -11.00 7.14
CA GLY A 53 -1.33 -11.28 8.57
C GLY A 53 -2.45 -10.51 9.28
N LEU A 54 -3.25 -9.70 8.60
CA LEU A 54 -4.39 -9.00 9.22
C LEU A 54 -5.37 -9.97 9.89
N THR A 55 -5.61 -11.13 9.30
CA THR A 55 -6.53 -12.15 9.83
C THR A 55 -5.92 -13.02 10.94
N LYS A 56 -4.61 -12.90 11.18
CA LYS A 56 -3.94 -13.72 12.19
C LYS A 56 -4.48 -13.42 13.59
N ASN A 57 -4.98 -14.45 14.26
CA ASN A 57 -5.61 -14.34 15.59
C ASN A 57 -6.85 -13.42 15.63
N GLN A 58 -7.53 -13.25 14.48
CA GLN A 58 -8.75 -12.44 14.36
C GLN A 58 -9.92 -13.34 13.94
N GLU A 59 -10.67 -13.82 14.93
CA GLU A 59 -11.79 -14.76 14.72
C GLU A 59 -12.91 -14.17 13.88
N TYR A 60 -13.11 -12.85 13.95
CA TYR A 60 -14.22 -12.15 13.29
C TYR A 60 -13.79 -11.35 12.06
N LEU A 61 -12.53 -11.47 11.61
CA LEU A 61 -12.06 -10.78 10.40
C LEU A 61 -11.94 -11.74 9.21
N PHE A 62 -12.58 -11.35 8.12
CA PHE A 62 -12.51 -12.00 6.82
C PHE A 62 -11.98 -11.04 5.76
N ILE A 63 -11.15 -11.54 4.84
CA ILE A 63 -10.56 -10.76 3.75
C ILE A 63 -10.98 -11.39 2.42
N GLY A 64 -11.57 -10.59 1.53
CA GLY A 64 -12.09 -11.02 0.22
C GLY A 64 -11.12 -10.80 -0.95
N THR A 65 -9.82 -10.61 -0.70
CA THR A 65 -8.84 -10.27 -1.73
C THR A 65 -7.50 -10.99 -1.55
N PHE A 66 -6.55 -10.76 -2.47
CA PHE A 66 -5.17 -11.26 -2.40
C PHE A 66 -4.35 -10.51 -1.34
N GLN A 67 -3.13 -10.98 -1.07
CA GLN A 67 -2.22 -10.39 -0.09
C GLN A 67 -1.06 -9.63 -0.75
N ASP A 68 -0.46 -8.68 0.00
CA ASP A 68 0.70 -7.86 -0.43
C ASP A 68 1.89 -8.72 -0.83
N SER A 69 2.10 -9.86 -0.17
CA SER A 69 3.15 -10.82 -0.52
C SER A 69 2.99 -11.38 -1.94
N PHE A 70 1.77 -11.57 -2.41
CA PHE A 70 1.47 -11.95 -3.80
C PHE A 70 1.69 -10.75 -4.73
N GLN A 71 1.15 -9.59 -4.38
CA GLN A 71 1.22 -8.38 -5.19
C GLN A 71 2.68 -7.94 -5.44
N GLY A 72 3.52 -7.91 -4.41
CA GLY A 72 4.93 -7.56 -4.56
C GLY A 72 5.69 -8.52 -5.49
N LYS A 73 5.36 -9.82 -5.47
CA LYS A 73 5.92 -10.80 -6.42
C LYS A 73 5.49 -10.53 -7.85
N ILE A 74 4.21 -10.21 -8.08
CA ILE A 74 3.68 -9.90 -9.43
C ILE A 74 4.31 -8.61 -9.97
N ILE A 75 4.46 -7.57 -9.15
CA ILE A 75 5.14 -6.34 -9.54
C ILE A 75 6.60 -6.66 -9.93
N SER A 76 7.31 -7.45 -9.14
CA SER A 76 8.69 -7.87 -9.44
C SER A 76 8.77 -8.63 -10.77
N LYS A 77 7.84 -9.55 -11.02
CA LYS A 77 7.77 -10.31 -12.27
C LYS A 77 7.53 -9.39 -13.46
N TYR A 78 6.57 -8.49 -13.40
CA TYR A 78 6.27 -7.52 -14.44
C TYR A 78 7.48 -6.62 -14.76
N VAL A 79 8.12 -6.09 -13.73
CA VAL A 79 9.31 -5.23 -13.84
C VAL A 79 10.46 -5.99 -14.52
N THR A 80 10.67 -7.25 -14.17
CA THR A 80 11.75 -8.09 -14.70
C THR A 80 11.44 -8.60 -16.10
N GLU A 81 10.26 -9.19 -16.32
CA GLU A 81 9.94 -9.94 -17.53
C GLU A 81 9.36 -9.05 -18.63
N THR A 82 8.56 -8.04 -18.29
CA THR A 82 7.90 -7.17 -19.26
C THR A 82 8.71 -5.90 -19.51
N LEU A 83 9.06 -5.17 -18.47
CA LEU A 83 9.84 -3.95 -18.59
C LEU A 83 11.33 -4.21 -18.83
N LYS A 84 11.81 -5.43 -18.58
CA LYS A 84 13.24 -5.78 -18.65
C LYS A 84 14.15 -4.88 -17.80
N ALA A 85 13.58 -4.29 -16.75
CA ALA A 85 14.29 -3.39 -15.86
C ALA A 85 15.30 -4.15 -15.01
N LYS A 86 16.54 -3.68 -15.01
CA LYS A 86 17.65 -4.24 -14.23
C LYS A 86 17.96 -3.44 -12.99
N LYS A 87 17.67 -2.14 -13.04
CA LYS A 87 17.90 -1.17 -11.97
C LYS A 87 16.61 -0.43 -11.67
N VAL A 88 16.21 -0.40 -10.42
CA VAL A 88 14.97 0.30 -10.01
C VAL A 88 15.22 1.19 -8.82
N VAL A 89 14.37 2.20 -8.69
CA VAL A 89 14.20 2.96 -7.46
C VAL A 89 12.97 2.44 -6.73
N LEU A 90 13.05 2.26 -5.43
CA LEU A 90 11.93 1.96 -4.57
C LEU A 90 11.60 3.20 -3.75
N TYR A 91 10.36 3.69 -3.84
CA TYR A 91 9.91 4.90 -3.15
C TYR A 91 8.61 4.58 -2.39
N THR A 92 8.72 4.32 -1.10
CA THR A 92 7.68 3.66 -0.30
C THR A 92 7.00 4.62 0.68
N ASP A 93 5.67 4.56 0.77
CA ASP A 93 4.94 5.15 1.90
C ASP A 93 5.27 4.41 3.20
N ASN A 94 6.10 5.04 4.03
CA ASN A 94 6.54 4.46 5.30
C ASN A 94 5.51 4.55 6.43
N SER A 95 4.42 5.28 6.23
CA SER A 95 3.31 5.36 7.19
C SER A 95 2.30 4.22 7.05
N SER A 96 2.29 3.54 5.90
CA SER A 96 1.32 2.51 5.57
C SER A 96 1.85 1.09 5.78
N GLY A 97 1.10 0.26 6.53
CA GLY A 97 1.39 -1.18 6.66
C GLY A 97 1.28 -1.93 5.33
N TYR A 98 0.28 -1.58 4.51
CA TYR A 98 0.12 -2.03 3.13
C TYR A 98 1.38 -1.76 2.29
N ALA A 99 1.78 -0.50 2.17
CA ALA A 99 2.91 -0.10 1.34
C ALA A 99 4.23 -0.76 1.77
N LYS A 100 4.47 -0.87 3.09
CA LYS A 100 5.61 -1.61 3.63
C LYS A 100 5.57 -3.09 3.30
N GLY A 101 4.39 -3.71 3.31
CA GLY A 101 4.16 -5.10 2.93
C GLY A 101 4.53 -5.36 1.47
N VAL A 102 3.98 -4.56 0.55
CA VAL A 102 4.29 -4.62 -0.89
C VAL A 102 5.78 -4.39 -1.15
N ALA A 103 6.38 -3.36 -0.54
CA ALA A 103 7.80 -3.05 -0.69
C ALA A 103 8.69 -4.21 -0.22
N LYS A 104 8.38 -4.82 0.94
CA LYS A 104 9.09 -5.99 1.46
C LYS A 104 8.99 -7.17 0.50
N ALA A 105 7.79 -7.47 0.02
CA ALA A 105 7.56 -8.58 -0.90
C ALA A 105 8.27 -8.35 -2.24
N PHE A 106 8.25 -7.11 -2.76
CA PHE A 106 9.00 -6.73 -3.94
C PHE A 106 10.51 -6.95 -3.76
N ARG A 107 11.12 -6.42 -2.66
CA ARG A 107 12.55 -6.61 -2.37
C ARG A 107 12.94 -8.09 -2.32
N ASN A 108 12.12 -8.93 -1.73
CA ASN A 108 12.40 -10.36 -1.60
C ASN A 108 12.36 -11.09 -2.95
N ALA A 109 11.51 -10.64 -3.87
CA ALA A 109 11.30 -11.28 -5.17
C ALA A 109 12.20 -10.74 -6.27
N TYR A 110 12.50 -9.43 -6.26
CA TYR A 110 13.26 -8.76 -7.30
C TYR A 110 14.74 -9.15 -7.25
N LYS A 111 15.28 -9.54 -8.40
CA LYS A 111 16.67 -10.01 -8.55
C LYS A 111 17.62 -8.97 -9.17
N GLY A 112 17.06 -7.84 -9.64
CA GLY A 112 17.86 -6.71 -10.13
C GLY A 112 18.38 -5.85 -8.97
N GLU A 113 18.94 -4.72 -9.33
CA GLU A 113 19.52 -3.76 -8.39
C GLU A 113 18.48 -2.72 -7.95
N ILE A 114 18.36 -2.47 -6.66
CA ILE A 114 17.62 -1.33 -6.11
C ILE A 114 18.65 -0.21 -5.85
N VAL A 115 18.74 0.71 -6.80
CA VAL A 115 19.75 1.79 -6.78
C VAL A 115 19.44 2.93 -5.81
N ALA A 116 18.19 3.03 -5.37
CA ALA A 116 17.76 3.92 -4.28
C ALA A 116 16.52 3.34 -3.59
N ASP A 117 16.43 3.56 -2.30
CA ASP A 117 15.32 3.15 -1.43
C ASP A 117 14.91 4.36 -0.59
N GLU A 118 14.00 5.16 -1.14
CA GLU A 118 13.52 6.40 -0.54
C GLU A 118 12.14 6.19 0.09
N LYS A 119 11.76 7.08 0.99
CA LYS A 119 10.52 6.98 1.74
C LYS A 119 9.78 8.31 1.74
N PHE A 120 8.46 8.23 1.79
CA PHE A 120 7.56 9.34 2.06
C PHE A 120 6.52 8.92 3.11
N VAL A 121 5.67 9.82 3.52
CA VAL A 121 4.55 9.53 4.42
C VAL A 121 3.24 10.06 3.85
N ALA A 122 2.13 9.47 4.25
CA ALA A 122 0.81 9.95 3.86
C ALA A 122 0.63 11.43 4.26
N GLY A 123 0.08 12.21 3.33
CA GLY A 123 -0.09 13.66 3.48
C GLY A 123 1.05 14.51 2.94
N ASP A 124 2.18 13.92 2.56
CA ASP A 124 3.25 14.63 1.87
C ASP A 124 2.73 15.23 0.54
N THR A 125 3.20 16.43 0.23
CA THR A 125 2.78 17.16 -0.98
C THR A 125 3.94 17.52 -1.89
N ASP A 126 5.16 17.56 -1.37
CA ASP A 126 6.38 17.90 -2.10
C ASP A 126 7.35 16.72 -2.07
N PHE A 127 7.68 16.23 -3.27
CA PHE A 127 8.56 15.08 -3.49
C PHE A 127 9.83 15.46 -4.26
N GLN A 128 10.02 16.75 -4.57
CA GLN A 128 11.10 17.25 -5.45
C GLN A 128 12.49 16.87 -4.94
N ALA A 129 12.72 16.94 -3.64
CA ALA A 129 14.04 16.62 -3.07
C ALA A 129 14.41 15.14 -3.31
N ALA A 130 13.47 14.21 -3.06
CA ALA A 130 13.68 12.79 -3.33
C ALA A 130 13.81 12.51 -4.83
N LEU A 131 12.95 13.10 -5.65
CA LEU A 131 12.99 12.95 -7.10
C LEU A 131 14.30 13.50 -7.71
N THR A 132 14.85 14.60 -7.17
CA THR A 132 16.16 15.13 -7.59
C THR A 132 17.27 14.12 -7.32
N LYS A 133 17.30 13.51 -6.14
CA LYS A 133 18.26 12.45 -5.83
C LYS A 133 18.12 11.25 -6.76
N MET A 134 16.89 10.85 -7.08
CA MET A 134 16.62 9.76 -8.00
C MET A 134 17.11 10.10 -9.41
N LYS A 135 16.80 11.30 -9.92
CA LYS A 135 17.17 11.74 -11.26
C LYS A 135 18.69 11.67 -11.52
N GLY A 136 19.50 11.83 -10.48
CA GLY A 136 20.96 11.69 -10.56
C GLY A 136 21.46 10.25 -10.67
N LYS A 137 20.56 9.24 -10.63
CA LYS A 137 20.94 7.82 -10.70
C LYS A 137 20.54 7.22 -12.04
N ASP A 138 21.24 6.16 -12.41
CA ASP A 138 20.88 5.33 -13.57
C ASP A 138 19.88 4.27 -13.13
N PHE A 139 18.63 4.36 -13.61
CA PHE A 139 17.57 3.41 -13.31
C PHE A 139 16.57 3.26 -14.46
N ASP A 140 15.86 2.16 -14.48
CA ASP A 140 14.90 1.78 -15.53
C ASP A 140 13.44 2.07 -15.14
N ALA A 141 13.11 1.98 -13.85
CA ALA A 141 11.76 2.20 -13.34
C ALA A 141 11.77 2.68 -11.88
N ILE A 142 10.68 3.32 -11.46
CA ILE A 142 10.40 3.67 -10.06
C ILE A 142 9.23 2.81 -9.58
N ILE A 143 9.40 2.12 -8.46
CA ILE A 143 8.35 1.35 -7.81
C ILE A 143 7.85 2.18 -6.62
N VAL A 144 6.55 2.46 -6.62
CA VAL A 144 5.92 3.33 -5.60
C VAL A 144 4.82 2.56 -4.86
N PRO A 145 5.17 1.78 -3.82
CA PRO A 145 4.17 1.23 -2.91
C PRO A 145 3.54 2.37 -2.09
N GLY A 146 2.27 2.60 -2.30
CA GLY A 146 1.52 3.70 -1.69
C GLY A 146 0.13 3.84 -2.28
N TYR A 147 -0.58 4.88 -1.85
CA TYR A 147 -1.93 5.17 -2.33
C TYR A 147 -1.95 6.28 -3.38
N TYR A 148 -3.05 6.35 -4.11
CA TYR A 148 -3.23 7.24 -5.27
C TYR A 148 -3.01 8.74 -4.96
N THR A 149 -3.31 9.18 -3.74
CA THR A 149 -3.20 10.59 -3.35
C THR A 149 -1.77 11.13 -3.48
N GLU A 150 -0.80 10.41 -2.92
CA GLU A 150 0.62 10.76 -2.99
C GLU A 150 1.21 10.30 -4.32
N ALA A 151 0.84 9.10 -4.79
CA ALA A 151 1.33 8.54 -6.04
C ALA A 151 1.04 9.45 -7.24
N GLY A 152 -0.16 10.03 -7.33
CA GLY A 152 -0.51 10.98 -8.38
C GLY A 152 0.37 12.24 -8.37
N LYS A 153 0.67 12.77 -7.18
CA LYS A 153 1.56 13.92 -7.01
C LYS A 153 3.00 13.57 -7.37
N ILE A 154 3.48 12.38 -6.95
CA ILE A 154 4.82 11.87 -7.29
C ILE A 154 4.96 11.75 -8.80
N VAL A 155 3.98 11.15 -9.49
CA VAL A 155 3.99 11.02 -10.96
C VAL A 155 4.03 12.40 -11.61
N ASN A 156 3.16 13.32 -11.19
CA ASN A 156 3.08 14.66 -11.77
C ASN A 156 4.41 15.43 -11.59
N GLN A 157 4.98 15.42 -10.37
CA GLN A 157 6.26 16.09 -10.11
C GLN A 157 7.42 15.42 -10.84
N ALA A 158 7.47 14.10 -10.90
CA ALA A 158 8.49 13.37 -11.65
C ALA A 158 8.47 13.75 -13.13
N ARG A 159 7.29 13.78 -13.76
CA ARG A 159 7.14 14.20 -15.16
C ARG A 159 7.54 15.66 -15.37
N GLY A 160 7.14 16.56 -14.46
CA GLY A 160 7.56 17.97 -14.49
C GLY A 160 9.08 18.18 -14.39
N MET A 161 9.77 17.24 -13.75
CA MET A 161 11.23 17.23 -13.62
C MET A 161 11.94 16.48 -14.77
N GLY A 162 11.21 15.99 -15.78
CA GLY A 162 11.76 15.24 -16.91
C GLY A 162 12.18 13.80 -16.57
N ILE A 163 11.58 13.18 -15.57
CA ILE A 163 11.73 11.75 -15.28
C ILE A 163 10.67 11.00 -16.07
N ASP A 164 11.03 10.44 -17.22
CA ASP A 164 10.10 9.77 -18.16
C ASP A 164 10.05 8.24 -17.97
N LYS A 165 10.83 7.71 -17.03
CA LYS A 165 10.86 6.28 -16.72
C LYS A 165 9.51 5.77 -16.21
N PRO A 166 9.16 4.49 -16.43
CA PRO A 166 7.96 3.88 -15.86
C PRO A 166 7.88 4.07 -14.35
N ILE A 167 6.67 4.40 -13.86
CA ILE A 167 6.35 4.47 -12.44
C ILE A 167 5.27 3.42 -12.19
N ILE A 168 5.57 2.46 -11.32
CA ILE A 168 4.75 1.28 -11.08
C ILE A 168 4.25 1.31 -9.64
N GLY A 169 2.95 1.16 -9.47
CA GLY A 169 2.30 0.97 -8.17
C GLY A 169 1.63 -0.38 -8.04
N GLY A 170 0.89 -0.52 -6.96
CA GLY A 170 0.02 -1.65 -6.69
C GLY A 170 -1.46 -1.26 -6.84
N ASP A 171 -2.34 -2.05 -6.23
CA ASP A 171 -3.78 -1.81 -6.21
C ASP A 171 -4.16 -0.47 -5.53
N GLY A 172 -3.32 0.05 -4.64
CA GLY A 172 -3.52 1.37 -4.02
C GLY A 172 -3.45 2.57 -4.98
N PHE A 173 -3.13 2.36 -6.27
CA PHE A 173 -3.13 3.41 -7.30
C PHE A 173 -4.54 3.71 -7.86
N ASN A 174 -5.54 2.91 -7.52
CA ASN A 174 -6.93 3.10 -7.94
C ASN A 174 -7.71 3.93 -6.93
#